data_337d8b9f0ebfeccb636bb67f2ca026d3
#
_entry.id   337d8b9f0ebfeccb636bb67f2ca026d3
#
_cell.length_a   1.000
_cell.length_b   1.000
_cell.length_c   1.000
_cell.angle_alpha   90.00
_cell.angle_beta   90.00
_cell.angle_gamma   90.00
#
_symmetry.space_group_name_H-M   'P 1'
#
loop_
_entity.id
_entity.type
_entity.pdbx_description
1 polymer ?
#
loop_
_entity_poly.entity_id
_entity_poly.type
_entity_poly.pdbx_seq_one_letter_code
_entity_poly.pdbx_strand_id
1 'polypeptide(L)'
;MLIASQNITNYDILLPKDVVFRVNLAWVNGIDELKIILKKHESHEIFLDFPINRTKPPNNKYSLNDIVLILQKYNNIKYIAISNIETETDLDEYLEIIPKHITIIPKIESHNGIENIETIIKKLEYKERVIMLDHDDLYSNLLKSKLPPSKFTFFINKLTEFCNSNNIILLRTIGVIFSDEEKRITEYVN
;
A
#
# COMPACT_ATOMS: atom_id res chain seq x y z
N MET A 1 11.05 8.40 -2.97
CA MET A 1 9.68 8.65 -3.50
C MET A 1 8.91 9.41 -2.43
N LEU A 2 8.31 10.56 -2.75
CA LEU A 2 7.42 11.29 -1.84
C LEU A 2 5.97 10.98 -2.21
N ILE A 3 5.20 10.46 -1.24
CA ILE A 3 3.82 10.05 -1.46
C ILE A 3 2.89 10.89 -0.58
N ALA A 4 1.92 11.56 -1.19
CA ALA A 4 0.87 12.30 -0.50
C ALA A 4 -0.43 11.48 -0.51
N SER A 5 -1.05 11.29 0.66
CA SER A 5 -2.34 10.63 0.76
C SER A 5 -3.48 11.57 0.35
N GLN A 6 -4.56 11.00 -0.19
CA GLN A 6 -5.77 11.75 -0.56
C GLN A 6 -6.34 12.62 0.57
N ASN A 7 -6.10 12.28 1.82
CA ASN A 7 -6.56 13.08 2.96
C ASN A 7 -5.97 14.50 2.98
N ILE A 8 -4.83 14.72 2.31
CA ILE A 8 -4.21 16.04 2.22
C ILE A 8 -5.09 17.03 1.44
N THR A 9 -6.00 16.54 0.59
CA THR A 9 -6.94 17.38 -0.16
C THR A 9 -7.99 18.06 0.73
N ASN A 10 -8.12 17.63 1.98
CA ASN A 10 -8.95 18.31 2.98
C ASN A 10 -8.33 19.63 3.46
N TYR A 11 -7.04 19.80 3.20
CA TYR A 11 -6.31 21.04 3.45
C TYR A 11 -6.09 21.73 2.11
N ASP A 12 -6.30 23.00 2.01
CA ASP A 12 -6.11 23.76 0.76
C ASP A 12 -4.61 23.99 0.48
N ILE A 13 -3.90 22.88 0.25
CA ILE A 13 -2.45 22.84 0.05
C ILE A 13 -2.15 22.47 -1.41
N LEU A 14 -1.34 23.28 -2.08
CA LEU A 14 -0.80 22.95 -3.39
C LEU A 14 0.23 21.84 -3.26
N LEU A 15 -0.03 20.72 -3.93
CA LEU A 15 0.92 19.60 -3.97
C LEU A 15 2.06 19.89 -4.94
N PRO A 16 3.32 19.60 -4.60
CA PRO A 16 4.43 19.62 -5.56
C PRO A 16 4.17 18.67 -6.73
N LYS A 17 4.66 19.04 -7.92
CA LYS A 17 4.40 18.25 -9.15
C LYS A 17 5.06 16.88 -9.17
N ASP A 18 6.12 16.70 -8.41
CA ASP A 18 6.91 15.48 -8.27
C ASP A 18 6.40 14.53 -7.17
N VAL A 19 5.27 14.89 -6.54
CA VAL A 19 4.62 14.04 -5.55
C VAL A 19 3.79 12.97 -6.25
N VAL A 20 3.92 11.73 -5.79
CA VAL A 20 3.00 10.64 -6.13
C VAL A 20 1.76 10.77 -5.27
N PHE A 21 0.58 10.86 -5.91
CA PHE A 21 -0.68 11.02 -5.20
C PHE A 21 -1.31 9.66 -4.92
N ARG A 22 -1.42 9.29 -3.63
CA ARG A 22 -2.01 8.02 -3.20
C ARG A 22 -3.51 8.16 -3.02
N VAL A 23 -4.27 7.32 -3.72
CA VAL A 23 -5.71 7.14 -3.58
C VAL A 23 -5.99 5.80 -2.92
N ASN A 24 -6.51 5.80 -1.70
CA ASN A 24 -6.96 4.58 -1.02
C ASN A 24 -8.41 4.30 -1.42
N LEU A 25 -8.62 3.24 -2.21
CA LEU A 25 -9.92 2.89 -2.75
C LEU A 25 -10.95 2.53 -1.68
N ALA A 26 -10.54 2.13 -0.48
CA ALA A 26 -11.46 1.92 0.62
C ALA A 26 -12.26 3.19 1.00
N TRP A 27 -11.73 4.38 0.70
CA TRP A 27 -12.34 5.68 0.99
C TRP A 27 -13.02 6.33 -0.23
N VAL A 28 -13.14 5.64 -1.34
CA VAL A 28 -13.74 6.13 -2.57
C VAL A 28 -15.06 5.41 -2.80
N ASN A 29 -16.16 6.15 -3.00
CA ASN A 29 -17.51 5.58 -3.05
C ASN A 29 -17.94 5.12 -4.45
N GLY A 30 -17.03 4.53 -5.20
CA GLY A 30 -17.29 3.92 -6.50
C GLY A 30 -16.45 4.51 -7.63
N ILE A 31 -16.62 3.94 -8.81
CA ILE A 31 -15.80 4.24 -9.99
C ILE A 31 -15.96 5.69 -10.47
N ASP A 32 -17.12 6.28 -10.32
CA ASP A 32 -17.35 7.65 -10.81
C ASP A 32 -16.65 8.68 -9.91
N GLU A 33 -16.65 8.49 -8.59
CA GLU A 33 -15.86 9.31 -7.69
C GLU A 33 -14.36 9.12 -7.95
N LEU A 34 -13.90 7.88 -8.19
CA LEU A 34 -12.52 7.61 -8.57
C LEU A 34 -12.11 8.38 -9.82
N LYS A 35 -12.96 8.39 -10.88
CA LYS A 35 -12.69 9.15 -12.11
C LYS A 35 -12.56 10.67 -11.86
N ILE A 36 -13.37 11.22 -10.95
CA ILE A 36 -13.29 12.63 -10.56
C ILE A 36 -11.94 12.92 -9.90
N ILE A 37 -11.51 12.07 -8.95
CA ILE A 37 -10.22 12.20 -8.28
C ILE A 37 -9.06 12.10 -9.27
N LEU A 38 -9.08 11.10 -10.15
CA LEU A 38 -8.04 10.90 -11.17
C LEU A 38 -7.93 12.09 -12.13
N LYS A 39 -9.07 12.67 -12.54
CA LYS A 39 -9.09 13.87 -13.38
C LYS A 39 -8.53 15.09 -12.65
N LYS A 40 -8.88 15.29 -11.38
CA LYS A 40 -8.36 16.39 -10.55
C LYS A 40 -6.83 16.32 -10.40
N HIS A 41 -6.27 15.13 -10.39
CA HIS A 41 -4.85 14.87 -10.19
C HIS A 41 -4.15 14.34 -11.46
N GLU A 42 -4.64 14.70 -12.64
CA GLU A 42 -4.09 14.23 -13.93
C GLU A 42 -2.62 14.62 -14.16
N SER A 43 -2.13 15.68 -13.50
CA SER A 43 -0.73 16.11 -13.56
C SER A 43 0.20 15.39 -12.61
N HIS A 44 -0.31 14.54 -11.73
CA HIS A 44 0.47 13.77 -10.79
C HIS A 44 0.55 12.30 -11.20
N GLU A 45 1.63 11.62 -10.83
CA GLU A 45 1.65 10.17 -10.81
C GLU A 45 0.71 9.67 -9.71
N ILE A 46 -0.06 8.64 -10.03
CA ILE A 46 -1.07 8.07 -9.13
C ILE A 46 -0.59 6.73 -8.58
N PHE A 47 -0.77 6.58 -7.28
CA PHE A 47 -0.64 5.34 -6.53
C PHE A 47 -2.03 4.92 -6.07
N LEU A 48 -2.57 3.82 -6.61
CA LEU A 48 -3.82 3.23 -6.12
C LEU A 48 -3.53 2.24 -5.00
N ASP A 49 -4.21 2.38 -3.88
CA ASP A 49 -4.18 1.39 -2.79
C ASP A 49 -5.46 0.55 -2.87
N PHE A 50 -5.30 -0.69 -3.31
CA PHE A 50 -6.39 -1.61 -3.59
C PHE A 50 -6.66 -2.51 -2.37
N PRO A 51 -7.76 -2.26 -1.62
CA PRO A 51 -8.07 -3.01 -0.42
C PRO A 51 -8.68 -4.36 -0.77
N ILE A 52 -8.08 -5.43 -0.24
CA ILE A 52 -8.59 -6.79 -0.35
C ILE A 52 -8.94 -7.28 1.05
N ASN A 53 -10.09 -7.94 1.18
CA ASN A 53 -10.55 -8.54 2.44
C ASN A 53 -10.62 -7.56 3.63
N ARG A 54 -10.76 -6.26 3.33
CA ARG A 54 -10.88 -5.25 4.37
C ARG A 54 -12.18 -5.41 5.14
N THR A 55 -12.10 -5.41 6.48
CA THR A 55 -13.26 -5.52 7.39
C THR A 55 -13.50 -4.25 8.21
N LYS A 56 -12.53 -3.32 8.23
CA LYS A 56 -12.62 -2.06 8.97
C LYS A 56 -13.28 -0.97 8.11
N PRO A 57 -14.21 -0.15 8.63
CA PRO A 57 -14.72 1.03 7.92
C PRO A 57 -13.62 2.09 7.68
N PRO A 58 -13.70 2.84 6.57
CA PRO A 58 -14.53 2.58 5.41
C PRO A 58 -14.04 1.35 4.66
N ASN A 59 -14.96 0.64 4.04
CA ASN A 59 -14.67 -0.65 3.41
C ASN A 59 -15.33 -0.80 2.03
N ASN A 60 -15.29 0.27 1.24
CA ASN A 60 -15.74 0.21 -0.14
C ASN A 60 -15.01 -0.95 -0.86
N LYS A 61 -15.76 -1.68 -1.65
CA LYS A 61 -15.28 -2.89 -2.34
C LYS A 61 -15.23 -2.64 -3.83
N TYR A 62 -14.16 -3.11 -4.43
CA TYR A 62 -13.97 -3.13 -5.87
C TYR A 62 -13.52 -4.52 -6.27
N SER A 63 -14.01 -5.00 -7.42
CA SER A 63 -13.41 -6.16 -8.07
C SER A 63 -12.19 -5.73 -8.88
N LEU A 64 -11.29 -6.67 -9.16
CA LEU A 64 -10.16 -6.41 -10.04
C LEU A 64 -10.64 -5.97 -11.44
N ASN A 65 -11.75 -6.56 -11.93
CA ASN A 65 -12.34 -6.21 -13.21
C ASN A 65 -12.84 -4.75 -13.27
N ASP A 66 -13.37 -4.21 -12.17
CA ASP A 66 -13.78 -2.80 -12.12
C ASP A 66 -12.58 -1.87 -12.25
N ILE A 67 -11.45 -2.25 -11.68
CA ILE A 67 -10.25 -1.43 -11.64
C ILE A 67 -9.42 -1.56 -12.91
N VAL A 68 -9.37 -2.73 -13.54
CA VAL A 68 -8.55 -2.98 -14.73
C VAL A 68 -8.85 -2.00 -15.87
N LEU A 69 -10.12 -1.68 -16.08
CA LEU A 69 -10.53 -0.69 -17.09
C LEU A 69 -10.02 0.73 -16.77
N ILE A 70 -9.95 1.06 -15.49
CA ILE A 70 -9.37 2.32 -15.01
C ILE A 70 -7.86 2.34 -15.23
N LEU A 71 -7.17 1.24 -14.89
CA LEU A 71 -5.73 1.10 -15.08
C LEU A 71 -5.31 1.21 -16.55
N GLN A 72 -6.13 0.68 -17.47
CA GLN A 72 -5.89 0.78 -18.91
C GLN A 72 -6.14 2.18 -19.46
N LYS A 73 -7.08 2.92 -18.87
CA LYS A 73 -7.50 4.24 -19.36
C LYS A 73 -6.59 5.38 -18.87
N TYR A 74 -6.09 5.32 -17.65
CA TYR A 74 -5.40 6.42 -17.00
C TYR A 74 -3.88 6.15 -16.91
N ASN A 75 -3.13 6.66 -17.89
CA ASN A 75 -1.69 6.42 -18.04
C ASN A 75 -0.82 7.03 -16.92
N ASN A 76 -1.38 7.95 -16.13
CA ASN A 76 -0.70 8.51 -14.96
C ASN A 76 -0.79 7.62 -13.71
N ILE A 77 -1.55 6.53 -13.73
CA ILE A 77 -1.49 5.50 -12.70
C ILE A 77 -0.19 4.70 -12.90
N LYS A 78 0.76 4.83 -11.97
CA LYS A 78 2.07 4.18 -12.03
C LYS A 78 2.22 3.04 -11.06
N TYR A 79 1.47 3.07 -9.96
CA TYR A 79 1.59 2.12 -8.87
C TYR A 79 0.22 1.62 -8.45
N ILE A 80 0.16 0.33 -8.09
CA ILE A 80 -1.00 -0.25 -7.41
C ILE A 80 -0.53 -1.12 -6.25
N ALA A 81 -0.95 -0.78 -5.04
CA ALA A 81 -0.68 -1.59 -3.86
C ALA A 81 -1.80 -2.61 -3.65
N ILE A 82 -1.42 -3.86 -3.41
CA ILE A 82 -2.34 -4.98 -3.18
C ILE A 82 -2.22 -5.41 -1.73
N SER A 83 -3.33 -5.32 -0.99
CA SER A 83 -3.37 -5.67 0.44
C SER A 83 -3.28 -7.18 0.69
N ASN A 84 -2.83 -7.54 1.89
CA ASN A 84 -2.82 -8.91 2.41
C ASN A 84 -2.05 -9.93 1.56
N ILE A 85 -0.91 -9.54 1.01
CA ILE A 85 -0.02 -10.49 0.31
C ILE A 85 0.78 -11.27 1.35
N GLU A 86 0.57 -12.59 1.39
CA GLU A 86 1.24 -13.52 2.31
C GLU A 86 2.15 -14.53 1.59
N THR A 87 1.85 -14.82 0.32
CA THR A 87 2.60 -15.77 -0.52
C THR A 87 2.83 -15.22 -1.92
N GLU A 88 3.76 -15.81 -2.66
CA GLU A 88 4.01 -15.46 -4.07
C GLU A 88 2.81 -15.75 -4.97
N THR A 89 1.98 -16.74 -4.63
CA THR A 89 0.80 -17.11 -5.42
C THR A 89 -0.33 -16.09 -5.30
N ASP A 90 -0.34 -15.29 -4.22
CA ASP A 90 -1.31 -14.19 -4.08
C ASP A 90 -1.13 -13.11 -5.13
N LEU A 91 0.01 -13.08 -5.83
CA LEU A 91 0.31 -12.11 -6.88
C LEU A 91 -0.08 -12.59 -8.29
N ASP A 92 -0.36 -13.87 -8.49
CA ASP A 92 -0.49 -14.47 -9.83
C ASP A 92 -1.57 -13.78 -10.67
N GLU A 93 -2.79 -13.65 -10.15
CA GLU A 93 -3.89 -12.99 -10.85
C GLU A 93 -3.58 -11.54 -11.20
N TYR A 94 -2.94 -10.81 -10.29
CA TYR A 94 -2.60 -9.39 -10.49
C TYR A 94 -1.50 -9.20 -11.53
N LEU A 95 -0.50 -10.05 -11.53
CA LEU A 95 0.60 -10.03 -12.50
C LEU A 95 0.12 -10.38 -13.91
N GLU A 96 -0.92 -11.20 -14.03
CA GLU A 96 -1.54 -11.56 -15.31
C GLU A 96 -2.39 -10.41 -15.87
N ILE A 97 -3.21 -9.77 -15.02
CA ILE A 97 -4.28 -8.86 -15.47
C ILE A 97 -3.83 -7.39 -15.49
N ILE A 98 -2.99 -6.96 -14.53
CA ILE A 98 -2.58 -5.55 -14.43
C ILE A 98 -1.61 -5.20 -15.56
N PRO A 99 -1.82 -4.02 -16.24
CA PRO A 99 -0.95 -3.58 -17.31
C PRO A 99 0.52 -3.48 -16.89
N LYS A 100 1.44 -3.98 -17.71
CA LYS A 100 2.89 -4.11 -17.39
C LYS A 100 3.61 -2.78 -17.10
N HIS A 101 3.05 -1.64 -17.49
CA HIS A 101 3.60 -0.32 -17.18
C HIS A 101 3.27 0.16 -15.76
N ILE A 102 2.45 -0.59 -15.02
CA ILE A 102 2.06 -0.29 -13.65
C ILE A 102 2.84 -1.21 -12.71
N THR A 103 3.52 -0.63 -11.74
CA THR A 103 4.24 -1.38 -10.71
C THR A 103 3.28 -1.87 -9.65
N ILE A 104 3.22 -3.18 -9.45
CA ILE A 104 2.49 -3.79 -8.33
C ILE A 104 3.34 -3.71 -7.09
N ILE A 105 2.73 -3.24 -6.00
CA ILE A 105 3.37 -3.08 -4.69
C ILE A 105 2.66 -4.01 -3.70
N PRO A 106 3.27 -5.14 -3.32
CA PRO A 106 2.72 -5.99 -2.27
C PRO A 106 2.64 -5.23 -0.94
N LYS A 107 1.47 -5.24 -0.30
CA LYS A 107 1.33 -4.77 1.07
C LYS A 107 1.50 -5.95 2.02
N ILE A 108 2.52 -5.84 2.85
CA ILE A 108 2.87 -6.84 3.85
C ILE A 108 2.21 -6.42 5.17
N GLU A 109 1.20 -7.17 5.56
CA GLU A 109 0.27 -6.85 6.65
C GLU A 109 0.20 -7.99 7.68
N SER A 110 1.03 -9.03 7.49
CA SER A 110 1.06 -10.19 8.37
C SER A 110 2.48 -10.72 8.60
N HIS A 111 2.65 -11.51 9.67
CA HIS A 111 3.92 -12.20 9.92
C HIS A 111 4.22 -13.25 8.84
N ASN A 112 3.20 -13.90 8.28
CA ASN A 112 3.36 -14.86 7.17
C ASN A 112 3.96 -14.17 5.94
N GLY A 113 3.44 -13.00 5.56
CA GLY A 113 4.00 -12.22 4.45
C GLY A 113 5.46 -11.83 4.67
N ILE A 114 5.86 -11.54 5.92
CA ILE A 114 7.26 -11.27 6.25
C ILE A 114 8.12 -12.55 6.17
N GLU A 115 7.61 -13.69 6.63
CA GLU A 115 8.33 -14.96 6.52
C GLU A 115 8.55 -15.39 5.06
N ASN A 116 7.59 -15.12 4.18
CA ASN A 116 7.61 -15.47 2.76
C ASN A 116 8.14 -14.36 1.86
N ILE A 117 8.70 -13.28 2.42
CA ILE A 117 9.07 -12.07 1.65
C ILE A 117 10.02 -12.36 0.49
N GLU A 118 10.92 -13.32 0.64
CA GLU A 118 11.88 -13.68 -0.40
C GLU A 118 11.19 -14.25 -1.65
N THR A 119 10.23 -15.15 -1.48
CA THR A 119 9.48 -15.75 -2.61
C THR A 119 8.53 -14.74 -3.24
N ILE A 120 7.88 -13.91 -2.44
CA ILE A 120 7.03 -12.80 -2.91
C ILE A 120 7.85 -11.86 -3.82
N ILE A 121 9.02 -11.45 -3.38
CA ILE A 121 9.87 -10.50 -4.14
C ILE A 121 10.45 -11.13 -5.41
N LYS A 122 10.80 -12.40 -5.39
CA LYS A 122 11.28 -13.11 -6.60
C LYS A 122 10.24 -13.14 -7.73
N LYS A 123 8.96 -13.04 -7.40
CA LYS A 123 7.86 -12.98 -8.36
C LYS A 123 7.78 -11.64 -9.10
N LEU A 124 8.34 -10.57 -8.54
CA LEU A 124 8.28 -9.22 -9.10
C LEU A 124 9.49 -8.98 -10.03
N GLU A 125 9.22 -8.93 -11.33
CA GLU A 125 10.23 -8.73 -12.38
C GLU A 125 10.46 -7.24 -12.71
N TYR A 126 10.32 -6.34 -11.71
CA TYR A 126 10.54 -4.92 -11.90
C TYR A 126 12.01 -4.55 -11.69
N LYS A 127 12.50 -3.56 -12.46
CA LYS A 127 13.83 -2.98 -12.26
C LYS A 127 13.98 -2.39 -10.85
N GLU A 128 12.96 -1.72 -10.39
CA GLU A 128 12.85 -1.20 -9.02
C GLU A 128 11.71 -1.93 -8.31
N ARG A 129 12.03 -2.64 -7.25
CA ARG A 129 11.06 -3.39 -6.47
C ARG A 129 10.67 -2.59 -5.25
N VAL A 130 9.37 -2.47 -5.03
CA VAL A 130 8.78 -1.70 -3.96
C VAL A 130 7.82 -2.58 -3.18
N ILE A 131 7.84 -2.52 -1.89
CA ILE A 131 6.84 -3.13 -1.01
C ILE A 131 6.32 -2.10 -0.01
N MET A 132 5.16 -2.35 0.56
CA MET A 132 4.58 -1.48 1.58
C MET A 132 4.31 -2.27 2.85
N LEU A 133 4.71 -1.72 4.00
CA LEU A 133 4.38 -2.25 5.32
C LEU A 133 3.25 -1.41 5.93
N ASP A 134 2.15 -2.07 6.30
CA ASP A 134 1.13 -1.48 7.15
C ASP A 134 1.36 -1.95 8.60
N HIS A 135 1.77 -1.01 9.46
CA HIS A 135 2.13 -1.32 10.85
C HIS A 135 0.92 -1.74 11.69
N ASP A 136 -0.22 -1.06 11.51
CA ASP A 136 -1.41 -1.32 12.31
C ASP A 136 -2.03 -2.67 11.97
N ASP A 137 -2.03 -3.02 10.67
CA ASP A 137 -2.56 -4.30 10.23
C ASP A 137 -1.60 -5.45 10.58
N LEU A 138 -0.28 -5.26 10.49
CA LEU A 138 0.70 -6.22 11.01
C LEU A 138 0.52 -6.46 12.51
N TYR A 139 0.42 -5.39 13.31
CA TYR A 139 0.21 -5.53 14.75
C TYR A 139 -1.09 -6.26 15.08
N SER A 140 -2.17 -5.89 14.40
CA SER A 140 -3.47 -6.57 14.55
C SER A 140 -3.41 -8.05 14.16
N ASN A 141 -2.65 -8.38 13.12
CA ASN A 141 -2.42 -9.76 12.67
C ASN A 141 -1.67 -10.57 13.74
N LEU A 142 -0.62 -10.02 14.34
CA LEU A 142 0.12 -10.69 15.42
C LEU A 142 -0.79 -11.04 16.61
N LEU A 143 -1.64 -10.09 17.03
CA LEU A 143 -2.59 -10.33 18.12
C LEU A 143 -3.60 -11.44 17.78
N LYS A 144 -4.15 -11.43 16.57
CA LYS A 144 -5.07 -12.47 16.08
C LYS A 144 -4.40 -13.85 16.03
N SER A 145 -3.13 -13.89 15.65
CA SER A 145 -2.32 -15.11 15.60
C SER A 145 -1.80 -15.56 16.96
N LYS A 146 -2.19 -14.85 18.04
CA LYS A 146 -1.75 -15.12 19.42
C LYS A 146 -0.23 -15.06 19.60
N LEU A 147 0.45 -14.30 18.76
CA LEU A 147 1.88 -14.03 18.91
C LEU A 147 2.09 -12.90 19.93
N PRO A 148 3.16 -12.97 20.73
CA PRO A 148 3.42 -11.93 21.73
C PRO A 148 3.70 -10.57 21.05
N PRO A 149 3.16 -9.46 21.58
CA PRO A 149 3.40 -8.11 21.03
C PRO A 149 4.88 -7.74 20.89
N SER A 150 5.75 -8.30 21.74
CA SER A 150 7.20 -8.12 21.66
C SER A 150 7.83 -8.60 20.34
N LYS A 151 7.14 -9.47 19.59
CA LYS A 151 7.56 -9.90 18.25
C LYS A 151 7.37 -8.83 17.17
N PHE A 152 6.59 -7.78 17.44
CA PHE A 152 6.33 -6.74 16.45
C PHE A 152 7.61 -6.09 15.93
N THR A 153 8.45 -5.59 16.84
CA THR A 153 9.75 -4.99 16.48
C THR A 153 10.66 -5.99 15.75
N PHE A 154 10.65 -7.26 16.16
CA PHE A 154 11.42 -8.31 15.50
C PHE A 154 11.01 -8.45 14.02
N PHE A 155 9.71 -8.51 13.70
CA PHE A 155 9.25 -8.65 12.33
C PHE A 155 9.52 -7.40 11.48
N ILE A 156 9.37 -6.20 12.06
CA ILE A 156 9.73 -4.95 11.38
C ILE A 156 11.22 -4.94 11.03
N ASN A 157 12.09 -5.28 11.98
CA ASN A 157 13.54 -5.29 11.75
C ASN A 157 13.91 -6.32 10.68
N LYS A 158 13.36 -7.54 10.76
CA LYS A 158 13.56 -8.60 9.77
C LYS A 158 13.22 -8.11 8.35
N LEU A 159 12.05 -7.49 8.18
CA LEU A 159 11.62 -6.96 6.88
C LEU A 159 12.52 -5.82 6.41
N THR A 160 12.89 -4.91 7.30
CA THR A 160 13.75 -3.77 6.98
C THR A 160 15.15 -4.22 6.55
N GLU A 161 15.74 -5.15 7.28
CA GLU A 161 17.05 -5.73 6.96
C GLU A 161 17.03 -6.45 5.60
N PHE A 162 15.98 -7.24 5.35
CA PHE A 162 15.80 -7.91 4.07
C PHE A 162 15.72 -6.89 2.91
N CYS A 163 14.91 -5.84 3.06
CA CYS A 163 14.76 -4.82 2.03
C CYS A 163 16.07 -4.09 1.75
N ASN A 164 16.79 -3.68 2.80
CA ASN A 164 18.07 -3.00 2.69
C ASN A 164 19.12 -3.87 1.98
N SER A 165 19.20 -5.15 2.34
CA SER A 165 20.17 -6.10 1.77
C SER A 165 19.89 -6.45 0.30
N ASN A 166 18.66 -6.26 -0.18
CA ASN A 166 18.23 -6.64 -1.52
C ASN A 166 17.87 -5.44 -2.42
N ASN A 167 18.20 -4.20 -2.00
CA ASN A 167 17.86 -2.96 -2.71
C ASN A 167 16.37 -2.86 -3.05
N ILE A 168 15.51 -3.14 -2.07
CA ILE A 168 14.06 -3.05 -2.19
C ILE A 168 13.60 -1.78 -1.46
N ILE A 169 12.75 -0.99 -2.10
CA ILE A 169 12.16 0.18 -1.45
C ILE A 169 11.06 -0.29 -0.51
N LEU A 170 11.23 -0.02 0.78
CA LEU A 170 10.22 -0.28 1.80
C LEU A 170 9.43 1.01 2.06
N LEU A 171 8.17 1.05 1.61
CA LEU A 171 7.23 2.11 1.99
C LEU A 171 6.65 1.80 3.36
N ARG A 172 6.70 2.79 4.23
CA ARG A 172 6.12 2.69 5.58
C ARG A 172 5.13 3.82 5.79
N THR A 173 4.04 3.52 6.49
CA THR A 173 3.11 4.56 6.90
C THR A 173 3.78 5.42 7.97
N ILE A 174 3.93 6.72 7.68
CA ILE A 174 4.37 7.70 8.66
C ILE A 174 3.14 8.51 9.05
N GLY A 175 2.73 8.42 10.30
CA GLY A 175 1.68 9.26 10.85
C GLY A 175 2.22 10.66 11.21
N VAL A 176 1.44 11.70 10.90
CA VAL A 176 1.68 13.03 11.46
C VAL A 176 0.82 13.15 12.71
N ILE A 177 1.46 13.40 13.86
CA ILE A 177 0.78 13.51 15.14
C ILE A 177 0.50 14.99 15.41
N PHE A 178 -0.78 15.32 15.55
CA PHE A 178 -1.22 16.68 15.89
C PHE A 178 -1.66 16.81 17.35
N SER A 179 -1.82 15.68 18.08
CA SER A 179 -2.24 15.67 19.48
C SER A 179 -1.64 14.50 20.25
N ASP A 180 -1.69 14.60 21.59
CA ASP A 180 -1.24 13.51 22.48
C ASP A 180 -2.07 12.23 22.36
N GLU A 181 -3.30 12.33 21.88
CA GLU A 181 -4.19 11.17 21.64
C GLU A 181 -3.72 10.32 20.44
N GLU A 182 -2.93 10.88 19.53
CA GLU A 182 -2.40 10.22 18.34
C GLU A 182 -1.03 9.55 18.56
N LYS A 183 -0.50 9.61 19.77
CA LYS A 183 0.83 9.03 20.12
C LYS A 183 0.96 7.53 19.83
N ARG A 184 -0.15 6.80 19.72
CA ARG A 184 -0.12 5.35 19.41
C ARG A 184 0.61 5.02 18.12
N ILE A 185 0.60 5.92 17.15
CA ILE A 185 1.23 5.69 15.84
C ILE A 185 2.75 5.83 15.91
N THR A 186 3.29 6.66 16.81
CA THR A 186 4.75 6.87 16.95
C THR A 186 5.44 5.86 17.83
N GLU A 187 4.75 5.22 18.77
CA GLU A 187 5.34 4.17 19.60
C GLU A 187 5.80 2.95 18.78
N TYR A 188 5.28 2.78 17.57
CA TYR A 188 5.63 1.69 16.65
C TYR A 188 6.77 2.03 15.68
N VAL A 189 7.22 3.26 15.64
CA VAL A 189 8.19 3.75 14.64
C VAL A 189 9.58 4.01 15.23
N ASN A 190 9.71 3.96 16.58
CA ASN A 190 10.98 4.12 17.30
C ASN A 190 11.65 2.80 17.61
#